data_72a9fc6cb25b74494ab64317813d7be5
#
_entry.id   72a9fc6cb25b74494ab64317813d7be5
#
_cell.length_a   1.000
_cell.length_b   1.000
_cell.length_c   1.000
_cell.angle_alpha   90.00
_cell.angle_beta   90.00
_cell.angle_gamma   90.00
#
_symmetry.space_group_name_H-M   'P 1'
#
loop_
_entity.id
_entity.type
_entity.pdbx_description
1 polymer ?
#
loop_
_entity_poly.entity_id
_entity_poly.type
_entity_poly.pdbx_seq_one_letter_code
_entity_poly.pdbx_strand_id
1 'polypeptide(L)'
;MKYRERLIRRVVTISLSIVVLGGPAYTQSKSSPPDLTGTWVPFRAGRGGDPKLAPPAPTPLAIKPAYLKDYEAKRAADAAAISRGEQLANGAIACMPYGMPSMMSVASYPVEIIQTRKQITMIQEAFSEVRRVYVDKPQLAIDDVPPSYHGRSVGRWDADTLVIDTVGIKESVQYQRIPHTPQMRITERMRLVAADILHDQITIEDTVTLDKPYTYTLAYRRMPDYEMVEFVCAENNREYVDEQGIVRMRVREK
;
A
#
# COMPACT_ATOMS: atom_id res chain seq x y z
N MET A 1 -77.82 14.22 -65.84
CA MET A 1 -76.74 15.11 -66.25
C MET A 1 -76.07 15.65 -64.97
N LYS A 2 -74.96 15.15 -64.58
CA LYS A 2 -73.95 15.79 -63.67
C LYS A 2 -72.71 14.88 -63.62
N TYR A 3 -71.68 15.27 -64.34
CA TYR A 3 -70.35 14.68 -64.33
C TYR A 3 -69.73 14.92 -62.97
N ARG A 4 -69.18 13.88 -62.33
CA ARG A 4 -68.31 13.96 -61.13
C ARG A 4 -66.91 13.59 -61.55
N GLU A 5 -66.04 14.58 -61.62
CA GLU A 5 -64.60 14.38 -61.75
C GLU A 5 -64.03 13.85 -60.44
N ARG A 6 -63.34 12.74 -60.55
CA ARG A 6 -62.53 12.20 -59.43
C ARG A 6 -61.04 12.65 -59.57
N LEU A 7 -60.67 13.52 -58.70
CA LEU A 7 -59.27 13.94 -58.57
C LEU A 7 -58.49 12.83 -57.83
N ILE A 8 -57.60 12.16 -58.56
CA ILE A 8 -56.66 11.17 -57.96
C ILE A 8 -55.42 11.93 -57.41
N ARG A 9 -55.37 12.09 -56.12
CA ARG A 9 -54.14 12.58 -55.44
C ARG A 9 -53.13 11.44 -55.36
N ARG A 10 -52.02 11.55 -56.10
CA ARG A 10 -50.84 10.69 -55.93
C ARG A 10 -50.09 11.15 -54.71
N VAL A 11 -50.05 10.31 -53.66
CA VAL A 11 -49.20 10.48 -52.50
C VAL A 11 -47.80 9.93 -52.88
N VAL A 12 -46.81 10.78 -53.00
CA VAL A 12 -45.42 10.40 -53.19
C VAL A 12 -44.83 10.20 -51.79
N THR A 13 -44.62 8.96 -51.43
CA THR A 13 -43.91 8.58 -50.18
C THR A 13 -42.43 8.64 -50.45
N ILE A 14 -41.75 9.65 -49.91
CA ILE A 14 -40.29 9.74 -49.92
C ILE A 14 -39.76 8.92 -48.73
N SER A 15 -39.21 7.73 -49.00
CA SER A 15 -38.54 6.93 -48.00
C SER A 15 -37.14 7.49 -47.79
N LEU A 16 -36.90 8.11 -46.63
CA LEU A 16 -35.58 8.58 -46.20
C LEU A 16 -34.79 7.39 -45.61
N SER A 17 -33.92 6.81 -46.40
CA SER A 17 -33.01 5.75 -45.93
C SER A 17 -31.86 6.38 -45.14
N ILE A 18 -31.89 6.23 -43.78
CA ILE A 18 -30.78 6.61 -42.92
C ILE A 18 -29.69 5.52 -43.03
N VAL A 19 -28.62 5.81 -43.74
CA VAL A 19 -27.41 4.98 -43.75
C VAL A 19 -26.66 5.29 -42.45
N VAL A 20 -26.78 4.41 -41.46
CA VAL A 20 -25.93 4.44 -40.25
C VAL A 20 -24.55 3.91 -40.64
N LEU A 21 -23.61 4.83 -40.89
CA LEU A 21 -22.22 4.49 -41.03
C LEU A 21 -21.69 4.06 -39.63
N GLY A 22 -21.77 2.76 -39.39
CA GLY A 22 -21.06 2.15 -38.22
C GLY A 22 -19.59 2.31 -38.38
N GLY A 23 -19.01 3.35 -37.75
CA GLY A 23 -17.54 3.45 -37.60
C GLY A 23 -17.03 2.25 -36.80
N PRO A 24 -15.78 1.80 -37.04
CA PRO A 24 -15.20 0.71 -36.27
C PRO A 24 -15.18 1.11 -34.79
N ALA A 25 -15.90 0.38 -33.97
CA ALA A 25 -15.78 0.47 -32.52
C ALA A 25 -14.35 0.02 -32.18
N TYR A 26 -13.47 0.97 -31.90
CA TYR A 26 -12.17 0.67 -31.29
C TYR A 26 -12.43 0.11 -29.89
N THR A 27 -12.50 -1.21 -29.82
CA THR A 27 -12.45 -1.91 -28.56
C THR A 27 -11.04 -1.68 -28.01
N GLN A 28 -10.87 -0.73 -27.08
CA GLN A 28 -9.63 -0.65 -26.32
C GLN A 28 -9.44 -2.00 -25.64
N SER A 29 -8.51 -2.79 -26.15
CA SER A 29 -8.00 -3.96 -25.47
C SER A 29 -7.47 -3.50 -24.12
N LYS A 30 -8.16 -3.81 -23.02
CA LYS A 30 -7.59 -3.65 -21.68
C LYS A 30 -6.36 -4.54 -21.66
N SER A 31 -5.18 -3.94 -21.72
CA SER A 31 -3.93 -4.65 -21.48
C SER A 31 -4.04 -5.37 -20.13
N SER A 32 -3.57 -6.61 -20.06
CA SER A 32 -3.51 -7.32 -18.79
C SER A 32 -2.70 -6.49 -17.79
N PRO A 33 -3.10 -6.48 -16.51
CA PRO A 33 -2.32 -5.82 -15.48
C PRO A 33 -0.87 -6.32 -15.47
N PRO A 34 0.10 -5.47 -15.12
CA PRO A 34 1.49 -5.91 -14.94
C PRO A 34 1.59 -7.05 -13.92
N ASP A 35 2.53 -7.97 -14.16
CA ASP A 35 2.81 -9.06 -13.22
C ASP A 35 3.78 -8.58 -12.14
N LEU A 36 3.30 -8.46 -10.91
CA LEU A 36 4.08 -8.11 -9.73
C LEU A 36 4.59 -9.36 -8.99
N THR A 37 4.27 -10.57 -9.45
CA THR A 37 4.68 -11.82 -8.78
C THR A 37 6.20 -11.91 -8.67
N GLY A 38 6.69 -12.38 -7.54
CA GLY A 38 8.09 -12.64 -7.25
C GLY A 38 8.57 -12.02 -5.94
N THR A 39 9.85 -12.21 -5.67
CA THR A 39 10.51 -11.71 -4.46
C THR A 39 11.13 -10.35 -4.74
N TRP A 40 10.88 -9.41 -3.84
CA TRP A 40 11.27 -8.02 -3.93
C TRP A 40 12.07 -7.61 -2.71
N VAL A 41 13.26 -7.03 -2.93
CA VAL A 41 14.10 -6.52 -1.84
C VAL A 41 14.10 -5.00 -1.84
N PRO A 42 14.15 -4.35 -0.67
CA PRO A 42 14.25 -2.90 -0.60
C PRO A 42 15.44 -2.38 -1.40
N PHE A 43 15.17 -1.42 -2.27
CA PHE A 43 16.16 -0.81 -3.17
C PHE A 43 16.39 0.65 -2.79
N ARG A 44 17.66 1.00 -2.58
CA ARG A 44 18.06 2.40 -2.34
C ARG A 44 18.83 2.90 -3.54
N ALA A 45 18.21 3.76 -4.35
CA ALA A 45 18.91 4.51 -5.39
C ALA A 45 20.03 5.35 -4.74
N GLY A 46 21.17 5.49 -5.44
CA GLY A 46 22.32 6.26 -4.95
C GLY A 46 23.47 5.43 -4.34
N ARG A 47 23.25 4.14 -4.06
CA ARG A 47 24.33 3.19 -3.75
C ARG A 47 24.57 2.23 -4.92
N GLY A 48 24.95 2.79 -6.09
CA GLY A 48 25.19 2.03 -7.33
C GLY A 48 23.94 1.80 -8.20
N GLY A 49 22.80 2.47 -7.90
CA GLY A 49 21.59 2.44 -8.73
C GLY A 49 21.45 3.63 -9.67
N ASP A 50 20.61 3.52 -10.68
CA ASP A 50 20.26 4.63 -11.58
C ASP A 50 19.46 5.69 -10.79
N PRO A 51 19.95 6.95 -10.70
CA PRO A 51 19.23 8.02 -10.00
C PRO A 51 17.84 8.29 -10.56
N LYS A 52 17.59 7.96 -11.85
CA LYS A 52 16.27 8.11 -12.49
C LYS A 52 15.22 7.16 -11.92
N LEU A 53 15.65 6.09 -11.26
CA LEU A 53 14.79 5.12 -10.58
C LEU A 53 14.63 5.43 -9.09
N ALA A 54 15.22 6.53 -8.62
CA ALA A 54 15.05 6.97 -7.24
C ALA A 54 13.60 7.36 -6.97
N PRO A 55 13.03 6.92 -5.82
CA PRO A 55 11.71 7.35 -5.43
C PRO A 55 11.70 8.88 -5.15
N PRO A 56 10.57 9.55 -5.37
CA PRO A 56 10.42 10.97 -5.02
C PRO A 56 10.62 11.18 -3.51
N ALA A 57 11.03 12.40 -3.15
CA ALA A 57 11.11 12.78 -1.75
C ALA A 57 9.73 12.71 -1.08
N PRO A 58 9.65 12.33 0.21
CA PRO A 58 8.39 12.34 0.94
C PRO A 58 7.83 13.76 1.07
N THR A 59 6.50 13.87 1.18
CA THR A 59 5.85 15.14 1.52
C THR A 59 6.24 15.58 2.94
N PRO A 60 6.19 16.88 3.27
CA PRO A 60 6.36 17.30 4.65
C PRO A 60 5.31 16.67 5.57
N LEU A 61 5.76 16.11 6.69
CA LEU A 61 4.86 15.58 7.71
C LEU A 61 4.20 16.74 8.47
N ALA A 62 2.89 16.81 8.41
CA ALA A 62 2.10 17.89 9.03
C ALA A 62 1.21 17.32 10.15
N ILE A 63 1.76 17.26 11.37
CA ILE A 63 1.05 16.78 12.56
C ILE A 63 0.30 17.97 13.19
N LYS A 64 -0.95 17.74 13.61
CA LYS A 64 -1.75 18.76 14.28
C LYS A 64 -1.13 19.19 15.61
N PRO A 65 -1.25 20.46 16.00
CA PRO A 65 -0.61 21.01 17.20
C PRO A 65 -0.89 20.22 18.48
N ALA A 66 -2.09 19.64 18.61
CA ALA A 66 -2.46 18.84 19.77
C ALA A 66 -1.59 17.57 19.96
N TYR A 67 -1.02 17.04 18.88
CA TYR A 67 -0.20 15.81 18.87
C TYR A 67 1.29 16.09 18.65
N LEU A 68 1.64 17.29 18.16
CA LEU A 68 3.00 17.62 17.75
C LEU A 68 3.98 17.59 18.92
N LYS A 69 3.62 18.19 20.05
CA LYS A 69 4.48 18.24 21.24
C LYS A 69 4.86 16.85 21.75
N ASP A 70 3.89 15.93 21.81
CA ASP A 70 4.14 14.57 22.24
C ASP A 70 5.00 13.80 21.22
N TYR A 71 4.73 13.97 19.94
CA TYR A 71 5.55 13.41 18.85
C TYR A 71 7.01 13.87 18.95
N GLU A 72 7.26 15.16 19.10
CA GLU A 72 8.61 15.72 19.20
C GLU A 72 9.34 15.22 20.45
N ALA A 73 8.64 15.16 21.60
CA ALA A 73 9.20 14.64 22.84
C ALA A 73 9.62 13.17 22.70
N LYS A 74 8.78 12.32 22.12
CA LYS A 74 9.10 10.90 21.85
C LYS A 74 10.28 10.75 20.89
N ARG A 75 10.32 11.55 19.82
CA ARG A 75 11.43 11.55 18.86
C ARG A 75 12.74 11.99 19.50
N ALA A 76 12.71 13.00 20.35
CA ALA A 76 13.88 13.46 21.09
C ALA A 76 14.38 12.40 22.08
N ALA A 77 13.47 11.75 22.79
CA ALA A 77 13.81 10.64 23.71
C ALA A 77 14.44 9.47 22.97
N ASP A 78 13.87 9.07 21.82
CA ASP A 78 14.43 8.03 20.95
C ASP A 78 15.86 8.39 20.49
N ALA A 79 16.07 9.62 20.01
CA ALA A 79 17.38 10.10 19.57
C ALA A 79 18.41 10.09 20.71
N ALA A 80 18.00 10.51 21.90
CA ALA A 80 18.85 10.49 23.09
C ALA A 80 19.22 9.05 23.51
N ALA A 81 18.28 8.12 23.48
CA ALA A 81 18.55 6.71 23.77
C ALA A 81 19.53 6.09 22.75
N ILE A 82 19.31 6.33 21.45
CA ILE A 82 20.22 5.88 20.39
C ILE A 82 21.62 6.46 20.57
N SER A 83 21.75 7.74 20.95
CA SER A 83 23.06 8.37 21.17
C SER A 83 23.84 7.75 22.34
N ARG A 84 23.15 7.11 23.29
CA ARG A 84 23.75 6.33 24.37
C ARG A 84 24.04 4.87 24.00
N GLY A 85 23.76 4.47 22.74
CA GLY A 85 23.91 3.09 22.26
C GLY A 85 22.79 2.16 22.73
N GLU A 86 21.66 2.72 23.21
CA GLU A 86 20.51 1.93 23.64
C GLU A 86 19.67 1.52 22.43
N GLN A 87 19.17 0.29 22.46
CA GLN A 87 18.23 -0.19 21.46
C GLN A 87 16.81 0.13 21.89
N LEU A 88 16.05 0.80 21.01
CA LEU A 88 14.70 1.18 21.30
C LEU A 88 13.75 -0.02 21.21
N ALA A 89 12.83 -0.09 22.17
CA ALA A 89 11.73 -1.04 22.13
C ALA A 89 10.83 -0.79 20.91
N ASN A 90 10.55 -1.84 20.20
CA ASN A 90 9.56 -1.87 19.13
C ASN A 90 8.79 -3.20 19.20
N GLY A 91 7.71 -3.32 18.41
CA GLY A 91 6.89 -4.53 18.38
C GLY A 91 7.67 -5.79 18.03
N ALA A 92 8.75 -5.67 17.25
CA ALA A 92 9.57 -6.78 16.81
C ALA A 92 10.23 -7.53 17.98
N ILE A 93 10.62 -6.83 19.04
CA ILE A 93 11.25 -7.43 20.23
C ILE A 93 10.27 -8.34 20.96
N ALA A 94 9.00 -7.97 20.98
CA ALA A 94 7.94 -8.78 21.58
C ALA A 94 7.38 -9.82 20.59
N CYS A 95 8.04 -10.05 19.47
CA CYS A 95 7.55 -10.92 18.38
C CYS A 95 6.15 -10.53 17.88
N MET A 96 5.82 -9.25 17.94
CA MET A 96 4.58 -8.73 17.40
C MET A 96 4.76 -8.34 15.93
N PRO A 97 3.76 -8.56 15.08
CA PRO A 97 3.83 -8.16 13.68
C PRO A 97 4.12 -6.65 13.52
N TYR A 98 4.84 -6.29 12.48
CA TYR A 98 5.04 -4.88 12.13
C TYR A 98 3.72 -4.19 11.76
N GLY A 99 2.86 -4.90 11.04
CA GLY A 99 1.60 -4.33 10.54
C GLY A 99 1.81 -3.25 9.46
N MET A 100 0.71 -2.66 8.99
CA MET A 100 0.75 -1.63 7.96
C MET A 100 0.88 -0.21 8.54
N PRO A 101 1.73 0.66 7.95
CA PRO A 101 2.53 0.45 6.75
C PRO A 101 3.94 -0.11 7.03
N SER A 102 4.29 -0.37 8.28
CA SER A 102 5.66 -0.75 8.69
C SER A 102 6.13 -2.04 8.02
N MET A 103 5.24 -3.01 7.80
CA MET A 103 5.53 -4.23 7.07
C MET A 103 6.23 -3.98 5.73
N MET A 104 5.80 -2.96 4.98
CA MET A 104 6.38 -2.61 3.68
C MET A 104 7.72 -1.88 3.80
N SER A 105 8.07 -1.37 4.98
CA SER A 105 9.24 -0.51 5.20
C SER A 105 10.43 -1.23 5.84
N VAL A 106 10.36 -2.55 6.06
CA VAL A 106 11.43 -3.30 6.73
C VAL A 106 12.64 -3.42 5.80
N ALA A 107 13.66 -2.61 6.09
CA ALA A 107 14.74 -2.30 5.15
C ALA A 107 15.68 -3.47 4.79
N SER A 108 15.63 -4.58 5.52
CA SER A 108 16.59 -5.69 5.36
C SER A 108 15.94 -6.99 4.93
N TYR A 109 14.63 -7.04 4.85
CA TYR A 109 13.89 -8.25 4.57
C TYR A 109 13.11 -8.15 3.27
N PRO A 110 13.13 -9.21 2.45
CA PRO A 110 12.35 -9.26 1.22
C PRO A 110 10.86 -9.36 1.49
N VAL A 111 10.09 -8.99 0.48
CA VAL A 111 8.66 -9.27 0.41
C VAL A 111 8.38 -10.11 -0.84
N GLU A 112 7.70 -11.24 -0.68
CA GLU A 112 7.18 -12.03 -1.79
C GLU A 112 5.78 -11.53 -2.14
N ILE A 113 5.55 -11.30 -3.43
CA ILE A 113 4.23 -10.95 -3.96
C ILE A 113 3.72 -12.11 -4.80
N ILE A 114 2.55 -12.61 -4.46
CA ILE A 114 1.83 -13.64 -5.21
C ILE A 114 0.56 -13.01 -5.77
N GLN A 115 0.54 -12.84 -7.08
CA GLN A 115 -0.57 -12.18 -7.78
C GLN A 115 -1.53 -13.18 -8.38
N THR A 116 -2.82 -13.02 -8.06
CA THR A 116 -3.92 -13.70 -8.72
C THR A 116 -4.95 -12.69 -9.21
N ARG A 117 -5.91 -13.12 -10.02
CA ARG A 117 -6.98 -12.23 -10.50
C ARG A 117 -7.86 -11.62 -9.40
N LYS A 118 -8.00 -12.30 -8.26
CA LYS A 118 -8.93 -11.91 -7.17
C LYS A 118 -8.22 -11.46 -5.91
N GLN A 119 -6.94 -11.76 -5.77
CA GLN A 119 -6.19 -11.50 -4.57
C GLN A 119 -4.70 -11.33 -4.89
N ILE A 120 -4.09 -10.38 -4.23
CA ILE A 120 -2.64 -10.25 -4.14
C ILE A 120 -2.26 -10.58 -2.70
N THR A 121 -1.35 -11.51 -2.53
CA THR A 121 -0.81 -11.89 -1.22
C THR A 121 0.62 -11.39 -1.15
N MET A 122 0.93 -10.67 -0.09
CA MET A 122 2.27 -10.18 0.23
C MET A 122 2.75 -10.91 1.47
N ILE A 123 3.92 -11.53 1.37
CA ILE A 123 4.55 -12.27 2.47
C ILE A 123 5.87 -11.56 2.77
N GLN A 124 5.96 -10.96 3.95
CA GLN A 124 7.20 -10.38 4.44
C GLN A 124 8.01 -11.48 5.12
N GLU A 125 9.30 -11.63 4.78
CA GLU A 125 10.16 -12.64 5.38
C GLU A 125 10.29 -12.45 6.89
N ALA A 126 10.49 -11.22 7.35
CA ALA A 126 10.47 -10.93 8.79
C ALA A 126 9.11 -11.26 9.39
N PHE A 127 9.12 -12.09 10.44
CA PHE A 127 7.93 -12.57 11.15
C PHE A 127 6.94 -13.39 10.31
N SER A 128 7.30 -13.74 9.08
CA SER A 128 6.40 -14.42 8.13
C SER A 128 5.03 -13.73 8.03
N GLU A 129 5.04 -12.38 8.04
CA GLU A 129 3.80 -11.60 8.00
C GLU A 129 3.09 -11.77 6.66
N VAL A 130 1.82 -12.08 6.70
CA VAL A 130 0.99 -12.30 5.51
C VAL A 130 -0.10 -11.26 5.42
N ARG A 131 -0.06 -10.45 4.37
CA ARG A 131 -1.10 -9.47 4.02
C ARG A 131 -1.85 -9.90 2.78
N ARG A 132 -3.17 -9.74 2.78
CA ARG A 132 -4.05 -10.03 1.64
C ARG A 132 -4.72 -8.78 1.14
N VAL A 133 -4.59 -8.53 -0.16
CA VAL A 133 -5.28 -7.44 -0.87
C VAL A 133 -6.35 -8.08 -1.75
N TYR A 134 -7.61 -7.78 -1.49
CA TYR A 134 -8.75 -8.31 -2.25
C TYR A 134 -9.01 -7.44 -3.47
N VAL A 135 -8.77 -7.99 -4.67
CA VAL A 135 -8.91 -7.24 -5.93
C VAL A 135 -10.38 -7.10 -6.31
N ASP A 136 -10.76 -5.89 -6.74
CA ASP A 136 -12.10 -5.53 -7.21
C ASP A 136 -13.23 -5.84 -6.20
N LYS A 137 -12.91 -5.78 -4.91
CA LYS A 137 -13.89 -5.84 -3.83
C LYS A 137 -14.20 -4.43 -3.32
N PRO A 138 -15.45 -4.16 -2.88
CA PRO A 138 -15.74 -2.90 -2.22
C PRO A 138 -15.00 -2.80 -0.89
N GLN A 139 -14.55 -1.59 -0.54
CA GLN A 139 -14.07 -1.32 0.82
C GLN A 139 -15.26 -1.22 1.77
N LEU A 140 -15.08 -1.72 2.97
CA LEU A 140 -16.06 -1.55 4.06
C LEU A 140 -15.88 -0.16 4.70
N ALA A 141 -16.91 0.31 5.39
CA ALA A 141 -16.74 1.46 6.27
C ALA A 141 -15.69 1.14 7.33
N ILE A 142 -14.89 2.11 7.73
CA ILE A 142 -13.78 1.88 8.65
C ILE A 142 -14.25 1.30 9.98
N ASP A 143 -15.42 1.73 10.46
CA ASP A 143 -16.02 1.27 11.71
C ASP A 143 -16.56 -0.16 11.64
N ASP A 144 -16.75 -0.69 10.42
CA ASP A 144 -17.20 -2.07 10.18
C ASP A 144 -16.02 -3.05 10.06
N VAL A 145 -14.78 -2.57 10.11
CA VAL A 145 -13.58 -3.40 9.99
C VAL A 145 -12.96 -3.64 11.36
N PRO A 146 -12.94 -4.89 11.86
CA PRO A 146 -12.25 -5.21 13.11
C PRO A 146 -10.76 -4.83 13.01
N PRO A 147 -10.21 -4.04 13.97
CA PRO A 147 -8.83 -3.61 13.92
C PRO A 147 -7.85 -4.78 13.94
N SER A 148 -6.88 -4.75 13.02
CA SER A 148 -5.82 -5.77 12.91
C SER A 148 -4.48 -5.11 12.58
N TYR A 149 -3.38 -5.87 12.62
CA TYR A 149 -2.06 -5.33 12.27
C TYR A 149 -1.98 -4.85 10.82
N HIS A 150 -2.60 -5.58 9.89
CA HIS A 150 -2.54 -5.26 8.47
C HIS A 150 -3.79 -4.54 7.96
N GLY A 151 -4.83 -4.39 8.80
CA GLY A 151 -6.12 -3.85 8.39
C GLY A 151 -6.81 -4.72 7.33
N ARG A 152 -7.80 -4.15 6.68
CA ARG A 152 -8.45 -4.72 5.50
C ARG A 152 -8.02 -3.95 4.26
N SER A 153 -7.36 -4.64 3.34
CA SER A 153 -6.88 -4.07 2.09
C SER A 153 -7.74 -4.52 0.92
N VAL A 154 -8.18 -3.56 0.10
CA VAL A 154 -8.81 -3.81 -1.19
C VAL A 154 -7.99 -3.15 -2.29
N GLY A 155 -7.89 -3.80 -3.44
CA GLY A 155 -7.10 -3.32 -4.57
C GLY A 155 -7.93 -3.18 -5.84
N ARG A 156 -7.52 -2.28 -6.70
CA ARG A 156 -8.00 -2.17 -8.08
C ARG A 156 -6.86 -1.78 -9.00
N TRP A 157 -6.94 -2.21 -10.23
CA TRP A 157 -6.00 -1.77 -11.25
C TRP A 157 -6.46 -0.47 -11.90
N ASP A 158 -5.58 0.51 -11.94
CA ASP A 158 -5.71 1.78 -12.64
C ASP A 158 -4.60 1.82 -13.71
N ALA A 159 -4.95 1.35 -14.91
CA ALA A 159 -4.00 1.06 -15.98
C ALA A 159 -2.88 0.09 -15.53
N ASP A 160 -1.64 0.55 -15.41
CA ASP A 160 -0.45 -0.19 -15.00
C ASP A 160 -0.17 -0.12 -13.48
N THR A 161 -1.01 0.54 -12.73
CA THR A 161 -0.81 0.82 -11.31
C THR A 161 -1.84 0.06 -10.47
N LEU A 162 -1.36 -0.73 -9.51
CA LEU A 162 -2.20 -1.31 -8.48
C LEU A 162 -2.46 -0.26 -7.40
N VAL A 163 -3.70 0.16 -7.25
CA VAL A 163 -4.14 1.07 -6.18
C VAL A 163 -4.76 0.25 -5.07
N ILE A 164 -4.20 0.35 -3.87
CA ILE A 164 -4.66 -0.37 -2.68
C ILE A 164 -5.18 0.64 -1.66
N ASP A 165 -6.32 0.33 -1.07
CA ASP A 165 -6.93 1.08 0.01
C ASP A 165 -7.03 0.19 1.25
N THR A 166 -6.50 0.66 2.38
CA THR A 166 -6.42 -0.10 3.64
C THR A 166 -6.99 0.71 4.80
N VAL A 167 -7.89 0.08 5.55
CA VAL A 167 -8.52 0.63 6.76
C VAL A 167 -8.55 -0.40 7.88
N GLY A 168 -8.87 0.01 9.11
CA GLY A 168 -8.97 -0.89 10.25
C GLY A 168 -7.61 -1.36 10.77
N ILE A 169 -6.62 -0.46 10.81
CA ILE A 169 -5.30 -0.72 11.38
C ILE A 169 -5.36 -0.47 12.87
N LYS A 170 -4.78 -1.38 13.67
CA LYS A 170 -4.70 -1.22 15.13
C LYS A 170 -3.88 0.02 15.51
N GLU A 171 -4.34 0.77 16.48
CA GLU A 171 -3.65 1.93 17.04
C GLU A 171 -2.26 1.59 17.62
N SER A 172 -2.07 0.33 18.05
CA SER A 172 -0.77 -0.15 18.55
C SER A 172 0.30 -0.34 17.47
N VAL A 173 -0.07 -0.34 16.18
CA VAL A 173 0.90 -0.38 15.08
C VAL A 173 1.66 0.93 15.05
N GLN A 174 2.98 0.86 14.92
CA GLN A 174 3.84 2.04 14.94
C GLN A 174 4.55 2.22 13.59
N TYR A 175 4.52 3.45 13.08
CA TYR A 175 5.35 3.84 11.94
C TYR A 175 5.99 5.19 12.22
N GLN A 176 7.31 5.20 12.37
CA GLN A 176 8.13 6.42 12.59
C GLN A 176 7.62 7.33 13.74
N ARG A 177 6.94 6.79 14.73
CA ARG A 177 6.28 7.52 15.82
C ARG A 177 5.16 8.46 15.36
N ILE A 178 4.75 8.42 14.09
CA ILE A 178 3.64 9.25 13.58
C ILE A 178 2.37 8.89 14.36
N PRO A 179 1.71 9.86 14.99
CA PRO A 179 0.48 9.60 15.73
C PRO A 179 -0.64 9.24 14.75
N HIS A 180 -1.39 8.22 15.08
CA HIS A 180 -2.59 7.85 14.34
C HIS A 180 -3.67 7.31 15.26
N THR A 181 -4.89 7.25 14.75
CA THR A 181 -6.08 6.74 15.42
C THR A 181 -6.65 5.55 14.65
N PRO A 182 -7.68 4.86 15.14
CA PRO A 182 -8.42 3.88 14.35
C PRO A 182 -9.01 4.42 13.04
N GLN A 183 -9.07 5.75 12.86
CA GLN A 183 -9.52 6.40 11.61
C GLN A 183 -8.42 6.50 10.54
N MET A 184 -7.22 5.99 10.81
CA MET A 184 -6.15 5.98 9.84
C MET A 184 -6.54 5.18 8.60
N ARG A 185 -6.30 5.79 7.44
CA ARG A 185 -6.42 5.18 6.12
C ARG A 185 -5.06 5.19 5.42
N ILE A 186 -4.74 4.12 4.74
CA ILE A 186 -3.55 4.03 3.90
C ILE A 186 -3.97 3.79 2.46
N THR A 187 -3.49 4.64 1.55
CA THR A 187 -3.58 4.41 0.11
C THR A 187 -2.20 4.10 -0.43
N GLU A 188 -2.05 3.01 -1.17
CA GLU A 188 -0.82 2.63 -1.86
C GLU A 188 -1.03 2.66 -3.37
N ARG A 189 0.02 3.04 -4.09
CA ARG A 189 0.07 2.99 -5.55
C ARG A 189 1.35 2.26 -5.95
N MET A 190 1.19 0.99 -6.30
CA MET A 190 2.30 0.12 -6.69
C MET A 190 2.42 0.08 -8.21
N ARG A 191 3.61 0.40 -8.73
CA ARG A 191 3.87 0.44 -10.16
C ARG A 191 5.30 0.02 -10.48
N LEU A 192 5.47 -0.75 -11.57
CA LEU A 192 6.79 -1.01 -12.13
C LEU A 192 7.30 0.27 -12.82
N VAL A 193 8.44 0.78 -12.39
CA VAL A 193 9.13 1.91 -13.02
C VAL A 193 10.25 1.44 -13.96
N ALA A 194 10.68 0.18 -13.78
CA ALA A 194 11.50 -0.59 -14.70
C ALA A 194 11.09 -2.06 -14.59
N ALA A 195 11.60 -2.93 -15.45
CA ALA A 195 11.22 -4.34 -15.48
C ALA A 195 11.47 -5.06 -14.14
N ASP A 196 12.50 -4.62 -13.41
CA ASP A 196 12.93 -5.17 -12.12
C ASP A 196 12.81 -4.19 -10.95
N ILE A 197 12.22 -2.99 -11.15
CA ILE A 197 12.06 -1.97 -10.10
C ILE A 197 10.59 -1.64 -9.89
N LEU A 198 10.12 -1.86 -8.68
CA LEU A 198 8.79 -1.56 -8.20
C LEU A 198 8.83 -0.33 -7.29
N HIS A 199 7.99 0.65 -7.55
CA HIS A 199 7.68 1.73 -6.61
C HIS A 199 6.36 1.43 -5.91
N ASP A 200 6.34 1.63 -4.61
CA ASP A 200 5.14 1.64 -3.77
C ASP A 200 5.01 3.01 -3.12
N GLN A 201 4.14 3.84 -3.66
CA GLN A 201 3.82 5.14 -3.10
C GLN A 201 2.74 4.98 -2.04
N ILE A 202 3.10 5.23 -0.79
CA ILE A 202 2.25 5.07 0.39
C ILE A 202 1.81 6.45 0.87
N THR A 203 0.50 6.63 1.00
CA THR A 203 -0.12 7.84 1.57
C THR A 203 -0.86 7.45 2.84
N ILE A 204 -0.50 8.09 3.94
CA ILE A 204 -1.15 7.95 5.25
C ILE A 204 -2.05 9.16 5.47
N GLU A 205 -3.32 8.89 5.78
CA GLU A 205 -4.32 9.88 6.11
C GLU A 205 -4.92 9.57 7.48
N ASP A 206 -4.93 10.54 8.36
CA ASP A 206 -5.65 10.49 9.63
C ASP A 206 -6.10 11.92 9.97
N THR A 207 -7.37 12.20 9.72
CA THR A 207 -7.93 13.56 9.90
C THR A 207 -8.00 13.99 11.36
N VAL A 208 -7.76 13.09 12.31
CA VAL A 208 -7.69 13.40 13.73
C VAL A 208 -6.31 13.92 14.11
N THR A 209 -5.24 13.31 13.60
CA THR A 209 -3.85 13.57 14.02
C THR A 209 -3.03 14.39 13.02
N LEU A 210 -3.38 14.33 11.73
CA LEU A 210 -2.64 15.00 10.66
C LEU A 210 -3.46 16.15 10.05
N ASP A 211 -2.79 17.25 9.72
CA ASP A 211 -3.37 18.39 8.97
C ASP A 211 -3.44 18.11 7.47
N LYS A 212 -2.53 17.28 6.98
CA LYS A 212 -2.42 16.90 5.56
C LYS A 212 -1.99 15.44 5.44
N PRO A 213 -2.36 14.75 4.35
CA PRO A 213 -1.83 13.43 4.05
C PRO A 213 -0.30 13.41 4.01
N TYR A 214 0.30 12.39 4.56
CA TYR A 214 1.73 12.15 4.50
C TYR A 214 2.03 11.08 3.44
N THR A 215 2.78 11.43 2.41
CA THR A 215 3.10 10.54 1.30
C THR A 215 4.60 10.32 1.20
N TYR A 216 5.00 9.06 1.05
CA TYR A 216 6.37 8.65 0.76
C TYR A 216 6.35 7.47 -0.22
N THR A 217 7.48 7.17 -0.82
CA THR A 217 7.60 6.08 -1.79
C THR A 217 8.73 5.15 -1.39
N LEU A 218 8.42 3.87 -1.35
CA LEU A 218 9.39 2.79 -1.22
C LEU A 218 9.77 2.29 -2.61
N ALA A 219 11.01 1.87 -2.77
CA ALA A 219 11.47 1.23 -3.99
C ALA A 219 12.01 -0.17 -3.67
N TYR A 220 11.70 -1.11 -4.54
CA TYR A 220 12.13 -2.50 -4.43
C TYR A 220 12.75 -2.95 -5.74
N ARG A 221 13.72 -3.87 -5.64
CA ARG A 221 14.28 -4.58 -6.79
C ARG A 221 13.81 -6.03 -6.78
N ARG A 222 13.42 -6.55 -7.93
CA ARG A 222 13.07 -7.95 -8.09
C ARG A 222 14.30 -8.83 -7.98
N MET A 223 14.21 -9.90 -7.21
CA MET A 223 15.26 -10.89 -6.99
C MET A 223 14.74 -12.27 -7.41
N PRO A 224 14.85 -12.63 -8.69
CA PRO A 224 14.21 -13.85 -9.23
C PRO A 224 14.74 -15.14 -8.61
N ASP A 225 16.00 -15.16 -8.17
CA ASP A 225 16.65 -16.36 -7.63
C ASP A 225 16.71 -16.36 -6.09
N TYR A 226 15.97 -15.45 -5.44
CA TYR A 226 15.92 -15.40 -3.99
C TYR A 226 14.85 -16.35 -3.45
N GLU A 227 15.26 -17.26 -2.61
CA GLU A 227 14.37 -18.15 -1.85
C GLU A 227 14.13 -17.55 -0.46
N MET A 228 12.84 -17.36 -0.13
CA MET A 228 12.42 -16.85 1.19
C MET A 228 12.81 -17.86 2.26
N VAL A 229 13.41 -17.38 3.34
CA VAL A 229 13.80 -18.23 4.47
C VAL A 229 12.75 -18.16 5.58
N GLU A 230 12.72 -19.20 6.40
CA GLU A 230 11.86 -19.22 7.58
C GLU A 230 12.36 -18.22 8.62
N PHE A 231 11.45 -17.46 9.19
CA PHE A 231 11.71 -16.52 10.27
C PHE A 231 10.84 -16.89 11.49
N VAL A 232 11.50 -17.34 12.56
CA VAL A 232 10.85 -17.68 13.83
C VAL A 232 11.32 -16.72 14.92
N CYS A 233 10.59 -15.66 15.14
CA CYS A 233 10.97 -14.63 16.11
C CYS A 233 11.16 -15.16 17.54
N ALA A 234 10.33 -16.10 17.97
CA ALA A 234 10.40 -16.66 19.31
C ALA A 234 11.63 -17.57 19.52
N GLU A 235 12.22 -18.07 18.43
CA GLU A 235 13.38 -18.93 18.50
C GLU A 235 14.62 -18.12 18.85
N ASN A 236 15.27 -18.48 19.99
CA ASN A 236 16.44 -17.78 20.50
C ASN A 236 16.24 -16.30 20.88
N ASN A 237 15.00 -15.82 20.97
CA ASN A 237 14.72 -14.46 21.42
C ASN A 237 15.09 -14.28 22.88
N ARG A 238 16.16 -13.55 23.15
CA ARG A 238 16.68 -13.21 24.48
C ARG A 238 16.40 -11.77 24.84
N GLU A 239 15.80 -11.03 23.96
CA GLU A 239 15.50 -9.63 24.20
C GLU A 239 14.25 -9.49 25.07
N TYR A 240 14.26 -8.50 25.92
CA TYR A 240 13.09 -8.06 26.69
C TYR A 240 13.15 -6.54 26.86
N VAL A 241 12.03 -5.95 27.14
CA VAL A 241 11.92 -4.51 27.40
C VAL A 241 11.87 -4.31 28.90
N ASP A 242 12.76 -3.47 29.45
CA ASP A 242 12.72 -3.10 30.87
C ASP A 242 11.63 -2.06 31.16
N GLU A 243 11.47 -1.71 32.45
CA GLU A 243 10.46 -0.75 32.91
C GLU A 243 10.64 0.65 32.33
N GLN A 244 11.84 1.00 31.85
CA GLN A 244 12.17 2.25 31.19
C GLN A 244 11.93 2.23 29.67
N GLY A 245 11.43 1.10 29.13
CA GLY A 245 11.20 0.93 27.69
C GLY A 245 12.45 0.64 26.87
N ILE A 246 13.55 0.25 27.52
CA ILE A 246 14.85 -0.05 26.90
C ILE A 246 14.98 -1.57 26.71
N VAL A 247 15.54 -1.94 25.55
CA VAL A 247 15.80 -3.33 25.23
C VAL A 247 17.01 -3.84 25.99
N ARG A 248 16.85 -4.98 26.65
CA ARG A 248 17.90 -5.70 27.37
C ARG A 248 17.99 -7.12 26.85
N MET A 249 19.14 -7.75 27.03
CA MET A 249 19.34 -9.15 26.70
C MET A 249 19.40 -10.01 27.99
N ARG A 250 18.66 -11.12 27.98
CA ARG A 250 18.81 -12.15 28.99
C ARG A 250 20.13 -12.91 28.73
N VAL A 251 21.08 -12.79 29.62
CA VAL A 251 22.32 -13.59 29.57
C VAL A 251 21.99 -15.00 30.05
N ARG A 252 22.34 -16.04 29.27
CA ARG A 252 22.23 -17.40 29.77
C ARG A 252 23.23 -17.55 30.95
N GLU A 253 22.73 -17.81 32.12
CA GLU A 253 23.56 -18.38 33.19
C GLU A 253 24.08 -19.73 32.70
N LYS A 254 25.39 -19.95 32.83
CA LYS A 254 26.06 -21.19 32.44
C LYS A 254 25.75 -22.32 33.41
#